data_c8671740a63de68ddd13544e4a2f7b5c
#
_entry.id   c8671740a63de68ddd13544e4a2f7b5c
#
_cell.length_a   1.000
_cell.length_b   1.000
_cell.length_c   1.000
_cell.angle_alpha   90.00
_cell.angle_beta   90.00
_cell.angle_gamma   90.00
#
_symmetry.space_group_name_H-M   'P 1'
#
loop_
_entity.id
_entity.type
_entity.pdbx_description
1 polymer ?
#
loop_
_entity_poly.entity_id
_entity_poly.type
_entity_poly.pdbx_seq_one_letter_code
_entity_poly.pdbx_strand_id
1 'polypeptide(L)'
;MDTNNIKKIDLFYLNIIIEELNILNIEIDIKELIKLKEEINNISNNIFIKLKLNNINKRIIPILNNNINKLEVIRDKIINNKISINKYPSYISEIININKLYLKILNKIITNNKNIELEEEILFWSDNIKYNLLVIRSDLDPIETNYIDLINVLENKNIDINIYIDLINKLKLDNNLRSRINNKYYDLILNKINYLKELIYNEEII
;
A
#
# COMPACT_ATOMS: atom_id res chain seq x y z
N MET A 1 -24.40 -0.55 7.63
CA MET A 1 -23.03 -0.94 7.99
C MET A 1 -22.85 -0.72 9.48
N ASP A 2 -22.35 -1.72 10.20
CA ASP A 2 -22.12 -1.59 11.65
C ASP A 2 -20.95 -0.62 11.89
N THR A 3 -21.03 0.19 12.96
CA THR A 3 -19.99 1.15 13.35
C THR A 3 -18.62 0.49 13.59
N ASN A 4 -18.61 -0.79 13.99
CA ASN A 4 -17.39 -1.56 14.18
C ASN A 4 -16.71 -1.90 12.85
N ASN A 5 -17.47 -2.19 11.80
CA ASN A 5 -16.93 -2.49 10.48
C ASN A 5 -16.34 -1.24 9.83
N ILE A 6 -17.01 -0.10 9.95
CA ILE A 6 -16.47 1.19 9.49
C ILE A 6 -15.11 1.47 10.14
N LYS A 7 -15.00 1.26 11.46
CA LYS A 7 -13.76 1.48 12.19
C LYS A 7 -12.63 0.54 11.74
N LYS A 8 -12.94 -0.72 11.39
CA LYS A 8 -11.95 -1.67 10.87
C LYS A 8 -11.40 -1.22 9.52
N ILE A 9 -12.28 -0.83 8.60
CA ILE A 9 -11.90 -0.32 7.27
C ILE A 9 -11.01 0.91 7.43
N ASP A 10 -11.44 1.89 8.22
CA ASP A 10 -10.68 3.11 8.46
C ASP A 10 -9.27 2.80 9.01
N LEU A 11 -9.19 1.91 10.01
CA LEU A 11 -7.91 1.51 10.61
C LEU A 11 -7.01 0.83 9.58
N PHE A 12 -7.54 -0.06 8.76
CA PHE A 12 -6.77 -0.74 7.73
C PHE A 12 -6.18 0.26 6.73
N TYR A 13 -7.03 1.07 6.07
CA TYR A 13 -6.56 2.00 5.03
C TYR A 13 -5.56 3.02 5.56
N LEU A 14 -5.79 3.59 6.73
CA LEU A 14 -4.88 4.57 7.30
C LEU A 14 -3.54 3.95 7.70
N ASN A 15 -3.54 2.74 8.25
CA ASN A 15 -2.31 2.03 8.56
C ASN A 15 -1.51 1.70 7.29
N ILE A 16 -2.15 1.16 6.25
CA ILE A 16 -1.49 0.87 4.98
C ILE A 16 -0.87 2.14 4.38
N ILE A 17 -1.60 3.25 4.34
CA ILE A 17 -1.08 4.52 3.82
C ILE A 17 0.14 5.00 4.63
N ILE A 18 0.10 4.89 5.96
CA ILE A 18 1.23 5.25 6.83
C ILE A 18 2.44 4.34 6.55
N GLU A 19 2.23 3.03 6.45
CA GLU A 19 3.29 2.06 6.19
C GLU A 19 3.95 2.29 4.82
N GLU A 20 3.15 2.53 3.77
CA GLU A 20 3.65 2.88 2.44
C GLU A 20 4.49 4.17 2.46
N LEU A 21 4.01 5.21 3.12
CA LEU A 21 4.75 6.47 3.26
C LEU A 21 6.05 6.30 4.05
N ASN A 22 6.05 5.45 5.08
CA ASN A 22 7.25 5.16 5.85
C ASN A 22 8.29 4.38 5.02
N ILE A 23 7.85 3.44 4.19
CA ILE A 23 8.75 2.72 3.26
C ILE A 23 9.31 3.69 2.22
N LEU A 24 8.47 4.51 1.60
CA LEU A 24 8.92 5.54 0.67
C LEU A 24 9.96 6.46 1.31
N ASN A 25 9.77 6.84 2.57
CA ASN A 25 10.68 7.69 3.31
C ASN A 25 12.04 7.03 3.60
N ILE A 26 12.07 5.70 3.84
CA ILE A 26 13.31 4.95 4.01
C ILE A 26 14.11 4.92 2.70
N GLU A 27 13.44 4.78 1.56
CA GLU A 27 14.06 4.69 0.23
C GLU A 27 14.59 6.05 -0.28
N ILE A 28 14.26 7.16 0.39
CA ILE A 28 14.79 8.50 0.09
C ILE A 28 16.04 8.74 0.94
N ASP A 29 17.17 8.20 0.52
CA ASP A 29 18.43 8.30 1.30
C ASP A 29 19.42 9.38 0.78
N ILE A 30 18.95 10.36 0.05
CA ILE A 30 19.83 11.41 -0.51
C ILE A 30 19.70 12.68 0.32
N LYS A 31 20.83 13.19 0.82
CA LYS A 31 20.89 14.44 1.62
C LYS A 31 20.21 15.64 0.94
N GLU A 32 20.18 15.67 -0.38
CA GLU A 32 19.53 16.71 -1.18
C GLU A 32 17.99 16.68 -1.09
N LEU A 33 17.42 15.58 -0.59
CA LEU A 33 15.98 15.37 -0.49
C LEU A 33 15.44 15.50 0.95
N ILE A 34 16.18 16.11 1.87
CA ILE A 34 15.74 16.29 3.28
C ILE A 34 14.35 16.94 3.34
N LYS A 35 14.11 17.98 2.53
CA LYS A 35 12.80 18.64 2.47
C LYS A 35 11.67 17.70 2.02
N LEU A 36 11.94 16.82 1.05
CA LEU A 36 10.99 15.82 0.60
C LEU A 36 10.70 14.81 1.71
N LYS A 37 11.73 14.35 2.40
CA LYS A 37 11.61 13.43 3.54
C LYS A 37 10.78 14.04 4.67
N GLU A 38 11.02 15.32 5.00
CA GLU A 38 10.21 16.06 5.97
C GLU A 38 8.75 16.20 5.53
N GLU A 39 8.52 16.45 4.25
CA GLU A 39 7.16 16.57 3.69
C GLU A 39 6.39 15.24 3.81
N ILE A 40 7.01 14.11 3.46
CA ILE A 40 6.42 12.76 3.59
C ILE A 40 6.17 12.42 5.07
N ASN A 41 7.12 12.72 5.96
CA ASN A 41 6.93 12.53 7.40
C ASN A 41 5.76 13.35 7.95
N ASN A 42 5.61 14.59 7.50
CA ASN A 42 4.49 15.44 7.93
C ASN A 42 3.14 14.88 7.46
N ILE A 43 3.09 14.32 6.26
CA ILE A 43 1.90 13.63 5.74
C ILE A 43 1.56 12.44 6.64
N SER A 44 2.53 11.55 6.90
CA SER A 44 2.36 10.36 7.72
C SER A 44 1.91 10.72 9.15
N ASN A 45 2.57 11.71 9.78
CA ASN A 45 2.24 12.16 11.13
C ASN A 45 0.83 12.75 11.24
N ASN A 46 0.39 13.51 10.25
CA ASN A 46 -0.97 14.07 10.23
C ASN A 46 -2.04 12.97 10.21
N ILE A 47 -1.81 11.88 9.46
CA ILE A 47 -2.69 10.72 9.44
C ILE A 47 -2.64 9.98 10.78
N PHE A 48 -1.45 9.76 11.32
CA PHE A 48 -1.25 9.05 12.58
C PHE A 48 -1.92 9.77 13.77
N ILE A 49 -1.86 11.11 13.84
CA ILE A 49 -2.55 11.89 14.86
C ILE A 49 -4.07 11.68 14.75
N LYS A 50 -4.63 11.62 13.55
CA LYS A 50 -6.07 11.38 13.36
C LYS A 50 -6.48 9.97 13.77
N LEU A 51 -5.66 8.96 13.49
CA LEU A 51 -5.84 7.60 13.96
C LEU A 51 -5.92 7.52 15.49
N LYS A 52 -4.98 8.16 16.19
CA LYS A 52 -4.95 8.17 17.67
C LYS A 52 -6.16 8.86 18.31
N LEU A 53 -6.69 9.89 17.66
CA LEU A 53 -7.82 10.64 18.23
C LEU A 53 -9.17 9.94 18.04
N ASN A 54 -9.24 8.74 17.43
CA ASN A 54 -10.48 8.02 17.10
C ASN A 54 -11.53 8.91 16.38
N ASN A 55 -11.10 10.03 15.79
CA ASN A 55 -11.93 11.02 15.12
C ASN A 55 -11.86 10.84 13.60
N ILE A 56 -12.03 9.58 13.16
CA ILE A 56 -12.02 9.18 11.77
C ILE A 56 -13.39 9.51 11.21
N ASN A 57 -13.53 10.71 10.67
CA ASN A 57 -14.77 11.25 10.12
C ASN A 57 -14.46 12.06 8.89
N LYS A 58 -15.45 12.80 8.40
CA LYS A 58 -15.32 13.78 7.31
C LYS A 58 -14.05 14.64 7.36
N ARG A 59 -13.43 14.79 8.53
CA ARG A 59 -12.18 15.56 8.73
C ARG A 59 -10.94 14.92 8.12
N ILE A 60 -10.95 13.61 7.81
CA ILE A 60 -9.83 12.94 7.15
C ILE A 60 -9.80 13.25 5.64
N ILE A 61 -10.95 13.52 5.03
CA ILE A 61 -11.06 13.78 3.58
C ILE A 61 -10.14 14.90 3.09
N PRO A 62 -10.11 16.11 3.73
CA PRO A 62 -9.18 17.16 3.32
C PRO A 62 -7.71 16.74 3.43
N ILE A 63 -7.37 15.91 4.42
CA ILE A 63 -6.00 15.41 4.61
C ILE A 63 -5.62 14.47 3.47
N LEU A 64 -6.47 13.50 3.13
CA LEU A 64 -6.24 12.56 2.03
C LEU A 64 -6.13 13.29 0.69
N ASN A 65 -7.00 14.27 0.42
CA ASN A 65 -6.91 15.08 -0.80
C ASN A 65 -5.60 15.86 -0.87
N ASN A 66 -5.17 16.47 0.24
CA ASN A 66 -3.87 17.16 0.29
C ASN A 66 -2.70 16.19 0.08
N ASN A 67 -2.77 14.97 0.63
CA ASN A 67 -1.76 13.94 0.43
C ASN A 67 -1.67 13.53 -1.04
N ILE A 68 -2.80 13.28 -1.69
CA ILE A 68 -2.85 12.95 -3.12
C ILE A 68 -2.16 14.04 -3.92
N ASN A 69 -2.53 15.31 -3.73
CA ASN A 69 -1.94 16.43 -4.47
C ASN A 69 -0.43 16.51 -4.29
N LYS A 70 0.06 16.34 -3.05
CA LYS A 70 1.50 16.36 -2.76
C LYS A 70 2.23 15.19 -3.41
N LEU A 71 1.69 13.98 -3.32
CA LEU A 71 2.26 12.79 -3.94
C LEU A 71 2.28 12.90 -5.47
N GLU A 72 1.24 13.47 -6.08
CA GLU A 72 1.23 13.75 -7.53
C GLU A 72 2.35 14.70 -7.91
N VAL A 73 2.58 15.79 -7.16
CA VAL A 73 3.69 16.72 -7.40
C VAL A 73 5.05 16.01 -7.25
N ILE A 74 5.23 15.15 -6.26
CA ILE A 74 6.47 14.38 -6.05
C ILE A 74 6.69 13.43 -7.23
N ARG A 75 5.68 12.66 -7.62
CA ARG A 75 5.72 11.73 -8.75
C ARG A 75 6.12 12.46 -10.04
N ASP A 76 5.49 13.61 -10.31
CA ASP A 76 5.76 14.39 -11.52
C ASP A 76 7.19 14.97 -11.53
N LYS A 77 7.74 15.33 -10.37
CA LYS A 77 9.15 15.72 -10.26
C LYS A 77 10.11 14.57 -10.60
N ILE A 78 9.77 13.33 -10.22
CA ILE A 78 10.57 12.15 -10.53
C ILE A 78 10.48 11.83 -12.03
N ILE A 79 9.26 11.81 -12.60
CA ILE A 79 9.05 11.57 -14.02
C ILE A 79 9.81 12.57 -14.89
N ASN A 80 9.87 13.83 -14.47
CA ASN A 80 10.56 14.91 -15.17
C ASN A 80 12.07 15.00 -14.81
N ASN A 81 12.63 13.98 -14.17
CA ASN A 81 14.04 13.91 -13.74
C ASN A 81 14.51 15.09 -12.87
N LYS A 82 13.59 15.76 -12.16
CA LYS A 82 13.93 16.83 -11.23
C LYS A 82 14.38 16.31 -9.86
N ILE A 83 14.02 15.07 -9.55
CA ILE A 83 14.42 14.35 -8.33
C ILE A 83 14.68 12.90 -8.73
N SER A 84 15.68 12.28 -8.09
CA SER A 84 15.94 10.83 -8.21
C SER A 84 15.70 10.15 -6.87
N ILE A 85 14.99 9.05 -6.88
CA ILE A 85 14.79 8.17 -5.74
C ILE A 85 14.98 6.71 -6.17
N ASN A 86 15.21 5.81 -5.20
CA ASN A 86 15.43 4.39 -5.45
C ASN A 86 14.14 3.61 -5.77
N LYS A 87 12.98 4.29 -5.82
CA LYS A 87 11.70 3.69 -6.20
C LYS A 87 11.15 4.28 -7.49
N TYR A 88 10.46 3.43 -8.25
CA TYR A 88 9.81 3.85 -9.49
C TYR A 88 8.66 4.83 -9.22
N PRO A 89 8.37 5.75 -10.17
CA PRO A 89 7.20 6.63 -10.08
C PRO A 89 5.88 5.86 -9.90
N SER A 90 5.79 4.63 -10.41
CA SER A 90 4.64 3.74 -10.24
C SER A 90 4.38 3.40 -8.77
N TYR A 91 5.40 3.29 -7.93
CA TYR A 91 5.22 3.06 -6.50
C TYR A 91 4.46 4.20 -5.82
N ILE A 92 4.78 5.47 -6.18
CA ILE A 92 4.03 6.63 -5.68
C ILE A 92 2.60 6.64 -6.24
N SER A 93 2.42 6.22 -7.51
CA SER A 93 1.08 6.07 -8.09
C SER A 93 0.23 5.07 -7.32
N GLU A 94 0.80 3.97 -6.83
CA GLU A 94 0.07 3.01 -5.99
C GLU A 94 -0.39 3.63 -4.65
N ILE A 95 0.47 4.41 -4.00
CA ILE A 95 0.07 5.12 -2.77
C ILE A 95 -1.08 6.11 -3.06
N ILE A 96 -1.01 6.82 -4.18
CA ILE A 96 -2.08 7.71 -4.64
C ILE A 96 -3.38 6.94 -4.87
N ASN A 97 -3.32 5.77 -5.53
CA ASN A 97 -4.48 4.93 -5.83
C ASN A 97 -5.14 4.40 -4.55
N ILE A 98 -4.36 3.97 -3.56
CA ILE A 98 -4.87 3.56 -2.25
C ILE A 98 -5.62 4.71 -1.57
N ASN A 99 -5.05 5.93 -1.58
CA ASN A 99 -5.72 7.10 -1.03
C ASN A 99 -7.04 7.43 -1.77
N LYS A 100 -7.06 7.32 -3.09
CA LYS A 100 -8.26 7.55 -3.92
C LYS A 100 -9.35 6.52 -3.66
N LEU A 101 -8.98 5.23 -3.56
CA LEU A 101 -9.92 4.16 -3.20
C LEU A 101 -10.53 4.41 -1.82
N TYR A 102 -9.69 4.72 -0.83
CA TYR A 102 -10.18 5.01 0.51
C TYR A 102 -11.13 6.22 0.54
N LEU A 103 -10.83 7.31 -0.19
CA LEU A 103 -11.75 8.44 -0.35
C LEU A 103 -13.08 8.02 -0.98
N LYS A 104 -13.06 7.15 -1.97
CA LYS A 104 -14.29 6.62 -2.60
C LYS A 104 -15.14 5.88 -1.58
N ILE A 105 -14.54 5.00 -0.78
CA ILE A 105 -15.21 4.24 0.28
C ILE A 105 -15.77 5.19 1.35
N LEU A 106 -14.99 6.15 1.84
CA LEU A 106 -15.45 7.12 2.83
C LEU A 106 -16.66 7.93 2.35
N ASN A 107 -16.64 8.38 1.09
CA ASN A 107 -17.77 9.11 0.52
C ASN A 107 -19.03 8.24 0.46
N LYS A 108 -18.92 6.97 0.09
CA LYS A 108 -20.04 6.01 0.11
C LYS A 108 -20.58 5.81 1.53
N ILE A 109 -19.71 5.63 2.53
CA ILE A 109 -20.11 5.51 3.94
C ILE A 109 -20.85 6.76 4.42
N ILE A 110 -20.35 7.96 4.10
CA ILE A 110 -20.94 9.23 4.53
C ILE A 110 -22.30 9.49 3.87
N THR A 111 -22.48 9.05 2.64
CA THR A 111 -23.74 9.22 1.90
C THR A 111 -24.75 8.11 2.18
N ASN A 112 -24.47 7.20 3.10
CA ASN A 112 -25.26 5.99 3.38
C ASN A 112 -25.54 5.15 2.11
N ASN A 113 -24.70 5.26 1.12
CA ASN A 113 -24.80 4.43 -0.08
C ASN A 113 -24.18 3.07 0.22
N LYS A 114 -25.02 2.08 0.48
CA LYS A 114 -24.60 0.74 0.90
C LYS A 114 -23.90 -0.08 -0.20
N ASN A 115 -23.92 0.38 -1.44
CA ASN A 115 -23.26 -0.31 -2.55
C ASN A 115 -21.76 0.05 -2.58
N ILE A 116 -21.02 -0.43 -1.60
CA ILE A 116 -19.58 -0.61 -1.78
C ILE A 116 -19.45 -1.80 -2.72
N GLU A 117 -18.86 -1.57 -3.88
CA GLU A 117 -18.63 -2.63 -4.85
C GLU A 117 -17.48 -3.50 -4.31
N LEU A 118 -17.85 -4.53 -3.54
CA LEU A 118 -16.88 -5.47 -2.95
C LEU A 118 -15.96 -6.05 -4.02
N GLU A 119 -16.51 -6.37 -5.18
CA GLU A 119 -15.77 -6.88 -6.33
C GLU A 119 -14.68 -5.88 -6.80
N GLU A 120 -14.99 -4.60 -6.83
CA GLU A 120 -14.01 -3.56 -7.19
C GLU A 120 -12.88 -3.47 -6.16
N GLU A 121 -13.20 -3.59 -4.89
CA GLU A 121 -12.21 -3.57 -3.82
C GLU A 121 -11.33 -4.83 -3.84
N ILE A 122 -11.92 -6.00 -4.05
CA ILE A 122 -11.20 -7.26 -4.22
C ILE A 122 -10.26 -7.18 -5.43
N LEU A 123 -10.74 -6.69 -6.57
CA LEU A 123 -9.94 -6.53 -7.77
C LEU A 123 -8.77 -5.58 -7.53
N PHE A 124 -9.04 -4.42 -6.92
CA PHE A 124 -8.00 -3.44 -6.60
C PHE A 124 -6.88 -4.04 -5.74
N TRP A 125 -7.23 -4.73 -4.64
CA TRP A 125 -6.21 -5.32 -3.77
C TRP A 125 -5.49 -6.49 -4.43
N SER A 126 -6.19 -7.24 -5.27
CA SER A 126 -5.58 -8.31 -6.07
C SER A 126 -4.49 -7.76 -7.00
N ASP A 127 -4.79 -6.69 -7.73
CA ASP A 127 -3.84 -6.05 -8.64
C ASP A 127 -2.70 -5.36 -7.86
N ASN A 128 -3.00 -4.72 -6.74
CA ASN A 128 -1.99 -4.09 -5.89
C ASN A 128 -1.00 -5.11 -5.33
N ILE A 129 -1.46 -6.28 -4.87
CA ILE A 129 -0.58 -7.35 -4.38
C ILE A 129 0.30 -7.88 -5.52
N LYS A 130 -0.25 -8.12 -6.71
CA LYS A 130 0.54 -8.53 -7.89
C LYS A 130 1.61 -7.49 -8.23
N TYR A 131 1.24 -6.22 -8.24
CA TYR A 131 2.20 -5.13 -8.44
C TYR A 131 3.35 -5.17 -7.40
N ASN A 132 3.03 -5.36 -6.11
CA ASN A 132 4.06 -5.47 -5.08
C ASN A 132 4.99 -6.67 -5.29
N LEU A 133 4.49 -7.80 -5.81
CA LEU A 133 5.35 -8.93 -6.19
C LEU A 133 6.29 -8.58 -7.34
N LEU A 134 5.84 -7.80 -8.32
CA LEU A 134 6.72 -7.32 -9.39
C LEU A 134 7.82 -6.38 -8.86
N VAL A 135 7.51 -5.54 -7.88
CA VAL A 135 8.52 -4.73 -7.19
C VAL A 135 9.53 -5.63 -6.47
N ILE A 136 9.08 -6.64 -5.72
CA ILE A 136 9.99 -7.63 -5.11
C ILE A 136 10.87 -8.28 -6.18
N ARG A 137 10.28 -8.77 -7.27
CA ARG A 137 11.02 -9.40 -8.37
C ARG A 137 12.14 -8.49 -8.93
N SER A 138 11.86 -7.20 -9.07
CA SER A 138 12.86 -6.24 -9.57
C SER A 138 13.99 -5.96 -8.58
N ASP A 139 13.75 -6.17 -7.30
CA ASP A 139 14.72 -5.98 -6.23
C ASP A 139 15.50 -7.28 -5.89
N LEU A 140 15.09 -8.45 -6.42
CA LEU A 140 15.80 -9.72 -6.27
C LEU A 140 17.10 -9.76 -7.10
N ASP A 141 18.17 -10.37 -6.54
CA ASP A 141 19.38 -10.66 -7.29
C ASP A 141 19.08 -11.68 -8.42
N PRO A 142 19.59 -11.49 -9.64
CA PRO A 142 19.36 -12.42 -10.74
C PRO A 142 19.71 -13.90 -10.44
N ILE A 143 20.49 -14.19 -9.41
CA ILE A 143 20.82 -15.55 -8.97
C ILE A 143 19.65 -16.22 -8.21
N GLU A 144 18.69 -15.43 -7.74
CA GLU A 144 17.52 -15.88 -6.95
C GLU A 144 16.39 -16.38 -7.88
N THR A 145 16.78 -17.13 -8.92
CA THR A 145 15.93 -17.58 -10.03
C THR A 145 14.67 -18.30 -9.55
N ASN A 146 14.77 -19.13 -8.50
CA ASN A 146 13.63 -19.88 -7.99
C ASN A 146 12.49 -18.96 -7.53
N TYR A 147 12.81 -17.84 -6.88
CA TYR A 147 11.81 -16.85 -6.47
C TYR A 147 11.30 -16.03 -7.64
N ILE A 148 12.20 -15.62 -8.54
CA ILE A 148 11.85 -14.88 -9.75
C ILE A 148 10.87 -15.69 -10.61
N ASP A 149 11.16 -16.98 -10.84
CA ASP A 149 10.32 -17.87 -11.64
C ASP A 149 8.95 -18.11 -10.98
N LEU A 150 8.93 -18.27 -9.65
CA LEU A 150 7.68 -18.42 -8.92
C LEU A 150 6.81 -17.15 -9.04
N ILE A 151 7.40 -15.96 -8.90
CA ILE A 151 6.67 -14.70 -9.06
C ILE A 151 6.13 -14.56 -10.47
N ASN A 152 6.93 -14.90 -11.51
CA ASN A 152 6.49 -14.86 -12.90
C ASN A 152 5.29 -15.79 -13.17
N VAL A 153 5.24 -16.95 -12.52
CA VAL A 153 4.10 -17.88 -12.62
C VAL A 153 2.87 -17.30 -11.95
N LEU A 154 3.04 -16.67 -10.77
CA LEU A 154 1.92 -16.12 -9.99
C LEU A 154 1.33 -14.86 -10.60
N GLU A 155 2.14 -14.05 -11.29
CA GLU A 155 1.67 -12.84 -11.99
C GLU A 155 0.52 -13.14 -12.95
N ASN A 156 0.60 -14.29 -13.64
CA ASN A 156 -0.34 -14.68 -14.70
C ASN A 156 -1.51 -15.56 -14.20
N LYS A 157 -1.57 -15.84 -12.90
CA LYS A 157 -2.62 -16.68 -12.33
C LYS A 157 -3.64 -15.86 -11.53
N ASN A 158 -4.81 -16.45 -11.33
CA ASN A 158 -5.74 -15.98 -10.31
C ASN A 158 -5.06 -16.09 -8.93
N ILE A 159 -5.35 -15.14 -8.06
CA ILE A 159 -4.75 -15.10 -6.73
C ILE A 159 -5.19 -16.31 -5.92
N ASP A 160 -4.23 -17.16 -5.55
CA ASP A 160 -4.33 -18.11 -4.45
C ASP A 160 -3.65 -17.49 -3.24
N ILE A 161 -4.47 -16.99 -2.32
CA ILE A 161 -4.02 -16.24 -1.14
C ILE A 161 -2.98 -17.02 -0.32
N ASN A 162 -3.14 -18.34 -0.19
CA ASN A 162 -2.24 -19.14 0.64
C ASN A 162 -0.85 -19.24 -0.02
N ILE A 163 -0.80 -19.40 -1.34
CA ILE A 163 0.48 -19.44 -2.07
C ILE A 163 1.22 -18.09 -1.93
N TYR A 164 0.49 -16.97 -1.98
CA TYR A 164 1.10 -15.64 -1.79
C TYR A 164 1.63 -15.44 -0.37
N ILE A 165 0.88 -15.84 0.65
CA ILE A 165 1.35 -15.81 2.05
C ILE A 165 2.61 -16.65 2.23
N ASP A 166 2.62 -17.88 1.70
CA ASP A 166 3.76 -18.79 1.79
C ASP A 166 5.00 -18.24 1.09
N LEU A 167 4.82 -17.64 -0.09
CA LEU A 167 5.92 -17.01 -0.82
C LEU A 167 6.53 -15.85 -0.03
N ILE A 168 5.70 -14.91 0.46
CA ILE A 168 6.19 -13.75 1.20
C ILE A 168 6.88 -14.16 2.50
N ASN A 169 6.33 -15.16 3.21
CA ASN A 169 6.97 -15.68 4.41
C ASN A 169 8.32 -16.38 4.13
N LYS A 170 8.42 -17.14 3.04
CA LYS A 170 9.68 -17.74 2.60
C LYS A 170 10.72 -16.68 2.28
N LEU A 171 10.37 -15.66 1.49
CA LEU A 171 11.26 -14.55 1.16
C LEU A 171 11.73 -13.80 2.42
N LYS A 172 10.80 -13.52 3.34
CA LYS A 172 11.11 -12.81 4.58
C LYS A 172 12.07 -13.60 5.50
N LEU A 173 11.97 -14.93 5.52
CA LEU A 173 12.74 -15.79 6.42
C LEU A 173 14.02 -16.33 5.79
N ASP A 174 14.23 -16.16 4.50
CA ASP A 174 15.42 -16.67 3.80
C ASP A 174 16.63 -15.77 4.04
N ASN A 175 17.48 -16.21 4.98
CA ASN A 175 18.73 -15.51 5.32
C ASN A 175 19.81 -15.60 4.22
N ASN A 176 19.60 -16.41 3.16
CA ASN A 176 20.54 -16.56 2.07
C ASN A 176 20.26 -15.59 0.91
N LEU A 177 19.15 -14.85 0.97
CA LEU A 177 18.86 -13.85 -0.03
C LEU A 177 19.97 -12.80 -0.08
N ARG A 178 20.47 -12.52 -1.27
CA ARG A 178 21.43 -11.44 -1.52
C ARG A 178 20.74 -10.09 -1.66
N SER A 179 19.51 -10.11 -2.10
CA SER A 179 18.64 -8.95 -2.15
C SER A 179 18.39 -8.39 -0.75
N ARG A 180 18.50 -7.06 -0.62
CA ARG A 180 18.30 -6.36 0.65
C ARG A 180 16.92 -5.72 0.72
N ILE A 181 15.89 -6.52 0.48
CA ILE A 181 14.51 -6.04 0.61
C ILE A 181 14.20 -5.84 2.09
N ASN A 182 13.67 -4.68 2.44
CA ASN A 182 13.35 -4.36 3.82
C ASN A 182 12.22 -5.26 4.33
N ASN A 183 12.41 -5.90 5.49
CA ASN A 183 11.40 -6.76 6.10
C ASN A 183 10.04 -6.07 6.31
N LYS A 184 10.02 -4.76 6.56
CA LYS A 184 8.78 -3.99 6.65
C LYS A 184 7.96 -4.01 5.36
N TYR A 185 8.62 -4.14 4.21
CA TYR A 185 7.91 -4.26 2.94
C TYR A 185 7.17 -5.60 2.83
N TYR A 186 7.79 -6.69 3.28
CA TYR A 186 7.10 -7.99 3.36
C TYR A 186 5.91 -7.94 4.33
N ASP A 187 6.06 -7.30 5.49
CA ASP A 187 4.97 -7.13 6.47
C ASP A 187 3.80 -6.33 5.89
N LEU A 188 4.08 -5.26 5.18
CA LEU A 188 3.08 -4.48 4.47
C LEU A 188 2.28 -5.33 3.47
N ILE A 189 2.97 -6.15 2.67
CA ILE A 189 2.31 -7.01 1.68
C ILE A 189 1.45 -8.06 2.39
N LEU A 190 1.94 -8.68 3.46
CA LEU A 190 1.17 -9.63 4.27
C LEU A 190 -0.10 -8.99 4.86
N ASN A 191 -0.03 -7.74 5.32
CA ASN A 191 -1.20 -7.01 5.81
C ASN A 191 -2.24 -6.82 4.70
N LYS A 192 -1.82 -6.48 3.48
CA LYS A 192 -2.71 -6.36 2.31
C LYS A 192 -3.35 -7.69 1.92
N ILE A 193 -2.55 -8.78 1.91
CA ILE A 193 -3.04 -10.13 1.59
C ILE A 193 -4.07 -10.59 2.64
N ASN A 194 -3.80 -10.36 3.92
CA ASN A 194 -4.73 -10.72 4.99
C ASN A 194 -6.05 -9.94 4.87
N TYR A 195 -6.00 -8.66 4.53
CA TYR A 195 -7.20 -7.88 4.30
C TYR A 195 -8.00 -8.40 3.08
N LEU A 196 -7.32 -8.69 1.96
CA LEU A 196 -7.95 -9.32 0.80
C LEU A 196 -8.60 -10.66 1.17
N LYS A 197 -7.92 -11.46 2.00
CA LYS A 197 -8.46 -12.70 2.53
C LYS A 197 -9.76 -12.47 3.31
N GLU A 198 -9.79 -11.46 4.18
CA GLU A 198 -10.99 -11.08 4.91
C GLU A 198 -12.13 -10.65 3.96
N LEU A 199 -11.84 -9.88 2.92
CA LEU A 199 -12.85 -9.47 1.93
C LEU A 199 -13.45 -10.66 1.19
N ILE A 200 -12.64 -11.66 0.83
CA ILE A 200 -13.11 -12.82 0.05
C ILE A 200 -13.87 -13.83 0.91
N TYR A 201 -13.41 -14.07 2.15
CA TYR A 201 -13.98 -15.12 3.01
C TYR A 201 -15.05 -14.62 3.98
N ASN A 202 -15.12 -13.31 4.24
CA ASN A 202 -16.14 -12.71 5.08
C ASN A 202 -17.04 -11.83 4.21
N GLU A 203 -17.94 -12.44 3.43
CA GLU A 203 -18.99 -11.73 2.68
C GLU A 203 -19.87 -10.81 3.59
N GLU A 204 -19.71 -10.90 4.91
CA GLU A 204 -20.45 -10.15 5.93
C GLU A 204 -19.79 -8.83 6.36
N ILE A 205 -18.61 -8.46 5.84
CA ILE A 205 -17.92 -7.23 6.29
C ILE A 205 -18.46 -5.95 5.63
N ILE A 206 -19.28 -6.09 4.58
CA ILE A 206 -19.82 -4.94 3.85
C ILE A 206 -21.37 -4.90 3.94
#